data_4f2ef7c47dce4410c9559f5d84109f08
#
_entry.id   4f2ef7c47dce4410c9559f5d84109f08
#
_cell.length_a   1.000
_cell.length_b   1.000
_cell.length_c   1.000
_cell.angle_alpha   90.00
_cell.angle_beta   90.00
_cell.angle_gamma   90.00
#
_symmetry.space_group_name_H-M   'P 1'
#
loop_
_entity.id
_entity.type
_entity.pdbx_description
1 polymer ?
#
loop_
_entity_poly.entity_id
_entity_poly.type
_entity_poly.pdbx_seq_one_letter_code
_entity_poly.pdbx_strand_id
1 'polypeptide(L)'
;MGDQSRINGLEVPIVVELGRRTMTLREVVGLLPGAIIDLAKPADEELALLVNNQRVATGQAVKVGENFGIRVERVGSLEELESAAEIES
;
A
#
# COMPACT_ATOMS: atom_id res chain seq x y z
N MET A 1 -27.57 -4.34 -9.34
CA MET A 1 -26.96 -4.17 -9.96
C MET A 1 -26.51 -2.90 -10.18
N GLY A 2 -26.63 -2.02 -10.54
CA GLY A 2 -26.12 -0.77 -10.70
C GLY A 2 -25.07 -0.36 -9.74
N ASP A 3 -24.87 -1.18 -8.78
CA ASP A 3 -23.95 -0.80 -7.78
C ASP A 3 -22.51 -0.86 -8.21
N GLN A 4 -22.19 -1.61 -9.27
CA GLN A 4 -20.84 -1.63 -9.75
C GLN A 4 -20.43 -0.28 -10.28
N SER A 5 -21.32 0.43 -10.94
CA SER A 5 -21.04 1.75 -11.44
C SER A 5 -20.75 2.70 -10.29
N ARG A 6 -21.48 2.60 -9.20
CA ARG A 6 -21.28 3.44 -8.05
C ARG A 6 -19.96 3.10 -7.35
N ILE A 7 -19.64 1.82 -7.21
CA ILE A 7 -18.40 1.40 -6.60
C ILE A 7 -17.22 1.88 -7.42
N ASN A 8 -17.31 1.79 -8.73
CA ASN A 8 -16.23 2.21 -9.61
C ASN A 8 -15.99 3.71 -9.56
N GLY A 9 -16.96 4.48 -9.13
CA GLY A 9 -16.80 5.91 -8.99
C GLY A 9 -16.30 6.37 -7.64
N LEU A 10 -16.12 5.44 -6.69
CA LEU A 10 -15.63 5.82 -5.39
C LEU A 10 -14.15 6.16 -5.45
N GLU A 11 -13.78 7.16 -4.74
CA GLU A 11 -12.38 7.52 -4.62
C GLU A 11 -11.84 6.92 -3.33
N VAL A 12 -10.73 6.23 -3.41
CA VAL A 12 -10.12 5.61 -2.24
C VAL A 12 -8.63 5.95 -2.21
N PRO A 13 -8.08 6.11 -1.04
CA PRO A 13 -6.64 6.31 -0.94
C PRO A 13 -5.90 5.02 -1.24
N ILE A 14 -4.82 5.11 -1.98
CA ILE A 14 -3.96 3.96 -2.18
C ILE A 14 -2.64 4.22 -1.46
N VAL A 15 -2.07 3.16 -0.94
CA VAL A 15 -0.82 3.23 -0.21
C VAL A 15 0.13 2.19 -0.77
N VAL A 16 1.36 2.57 -1.00
CA VAL A 16 2.39 1.62 -1.39
C VAL A 16 3.23 1.34 -0.15
N GLU A 17 3.19 0.09 0.31
CA GLU A 17 3.88 -0.28 1.54
C GLU A 17 5.31 -0.66 1.25
N LEU A 18 6.26 0.02 1.86
CA LEU A 18 7.66 -0.28 1.68
C LEU A 18 8.11 -1.47 2.51
N GLY A 19 7.50 -1.69 3.64
CA GLY A 19 7.86 -2.80 4.51
C GLY A 19 7.19 -2.65 5.85
N ARG A 20 7.41 -3.62 6.72
CA ARG A 20 6.80 -3.62 8.05
C ARG A 20 7.84 -3.99 9.07
N ARG A 21 7.63 -3.50 10.28
CA ARG A 21 8.47 -3.88 11.39
C ARG A 21 7.67 -3.76 12.68
N THR A 22 7.82 -4.72 13.55
CA THR A 22 7.17 -4.68 14.85
C THR A 22 8.12 -4.03 15.85
N MET A 23 7.61 -3.07 16.58
CA MET A 23 8.39 -2.38 17.60
C MET A 23 7.54 -2.25 18.85
N THR A 24 8.19 -2.17 20.00
CA THR A 24 7.45 -1.91 21.25
C THR A 24 7.05 -0.44 21.27
N LEU A 25 6.03 -0.14 22.02
CA LEU A 25 5.61 1.25 22.20
C LEU A 25 6.73 2.09 22.82
N ARG A 26 7.49 1.48 23.72
CA ARG A 26 8.63 2.19 24.33
C ARG A 26 9.64 2.60 23.27
N GLU A 27 9.91 1.74 22.31
CA GLU A 27 10.83 2.08 21.23
C GLU A 27 10.28 3.19 20.35
N VAL A 28 8.98 3.15 20.10
CA VAL A 28 8.35 4.16 19.25
C VAL A 28 8.40 5.53 19.91
N VAL A 29 8.06 5.61 21.19
CA VAL A 29 8.05 6.90 21.86
C VAL A 29 9.47 7.44 22.07
N GLY A 30 10.47 6.59 21.96
CA GLY A 30 11.86 7.03 22.07
C GLY A 30 12.49 7.46 20.76
N LEU A 31 11.75 7.46 19.66
CA LEU A 31 12.32 7.85 18.38
C LEU A 31 12.66 9.34 18.38
N LEU A 32 13.77 9.66 17.77
CA LEU A 32 14.23 11.04 17.66
C LEU A 32 14.47 11.37 16.20
N PRO A 33 14.45 12.64 15.83
CA PRO A 33 14.77 13.02 14.46
C PRO A 33 16.14 12.47 14.06
N GLY A 34 16.23 11.88 12.89
CA GLY A 34 17.44 11.23 12.40
C GLY A 34 17.50 9.75 12.69
N ALA A 35 16.57 9.21 13.46
CA ALA A 35 16.55 7.78 13.73
C ALA A 35 16.30 7.02 12.43
N ILE A 36 16.88 5.83 12.30
CA ILE A 36 16.69 4.99 11.14
C ILE A 36 15.97 3.73 11.57
N ILE A 37 14.91 3.42 10.88
CA ILE A 37 14.16 2.20 11.14
C ILE A 37 14.42 1.24 9.97
N ASP A 38 15.08 0.13 10.27
CA ASP A 38 15.39 -0.86 9.27
C ASP A 38 14.16 -1.76 9.08
N LEU A 39 13.61 -1.80 7.90
CA LEU A 39 12.43 -2.61 7.62
C LEU A 39 12.78 -4.05 7.27
N ALA A 40 14.07 -4.35 7.19
CA ALA A 40 14.56 -5.71 6.93
C ALA A 40 14.02 -6.28 5.62
N LYS A 41 13.79 -5.42 4.64
CA LYS A 41 13.28 -5.84 3.35
C LYS A 41 14.22 -5.36 2.26
N PRO A 42 14.71 -6.23 1.40
CA PRO A 42 15.60 -5.79 0.33
C PRO A 42 14.94 -4.74 -0.55
N ALA A 43 15.71 -3.76 -0.98
CA ALA A 43 15.16 -2.62 -1.71
C ALA A 43 14.58 -3.02 -3.06
N ASP A 44 14.99 -4.14 -3.62
CA ASP A 44 14.52 -4.60 -4.90
C ASP A 44 13.40 -5.62 -4.81
N GLU A 45 12.86 -5.87 -3.63
CA GLU A 45 11.73 -6.77 -3.50
C GLU A 45 10.44 -6.11 -3.91
N GLU A 46 9.46 -6.91 -4.25
CA GLU A 46 8.15 -6.40 -4.62
C GLU A 46 7.54 -5.60 -3.49
N LEU A 47 6.87 -4.52 -3.84
CA LEU A 47 6.12 -3.71 -2.89
C LEU A 47 4.64 -4.02 -3.02
N ALA A 48 3.92 -3.83 -1.95
CA ALA A 48 2.47 -4.06 -1.94
C ALA A 48 1.73 -2.74 -2.14
N LEU A 49 0.69 -2.79 -2.96
CA LEU A 49 -0.24 -1.68 -3.11
C LEU A 49 -1.46 -2.02 -2.28
N LEU A 50 -1.86 -1.11 -1.42
CA LEU A 50 -2.97 -1.34 -0.49
C LEU A 50 -4.11 -0.38 -0.78
N VAL A 51 -5.33 -0.91 -0.68
CA VAL A 51 -6.54 -0.10 -0.68
C VAL A 51 -7.25 -0.44 0.62
N ASN A 52 -7.51 0.55 1.43
CA ASN A 52 -8.16 0.37 2.74
C ASN A 52 -7.44 -0.71 3.57
N ASN A 53 -6.12 -0.64 3.55
CA ASN A 53 -5.27 -1.56 4.30
C ASN A 53 -5.28 -2.99 3.79
N GLN A 54 -5.83 -3.25 2.64
CA GLN A 54 -5.83 -4.59 2.06
C GLN A 54 -4.96 -4.62 0.83
N ARG A 55 -4.12 -5.62 0.72
CA ARG A 55 -3.22 -5.76 -0.42
C ARG A 55 -4.04 -6.12 -1.66
N VAL A 56 -3.96 -5.32 -2.69
CA VAL A 56 -4.69 -5.55 -3.92
C VAL A 56 -3.76 -5.72 -5.11
N ALA A 57 -2.49 -5.38 -4.98
CA ALA A 57 -1.56 -5.50 -6.10
C ALA A 57 -0.13 -5.52 -5.56
N THR A 58 0.80 -5.92 -6.40
CA THR A 58 2.21 -5.83 -6.07
C THR A 58 2.95 -5.28 -7.27
N GLY A 59 4.12 -4.75 -7.06
CA GLY A 59 4.92 -4.20 -8.13
C GLY A 59 6.27 -3.73 -7.65
N GLN A 60 6.93 -2.99 -8.50
CA GLN A 60 8.28 -2.50 -8.24
C GLN A 60 8.30 -0.99 -8.20
N ALA A 61 9.09 -0.43 -7.32
CA ALA A 61 9.26 1.02 -7.27
C ALA A 61 9.92 1.52 -8.53
N VAL A 62 9.45 2.62 -9.05
CA VAL A 62 10.05 3.26 -10.21
C VAL A 62 10.09 4.76 -9.97
N LYS A 63 10.85 5.46 -10.78
CA LYS A 63 10.89 6.90 -10.75
C LYS A 63 10.11 7.43 -11.92
N VAL A 64 9.24 8.40 -11.68
CA VAL A 64 8.47 9.06 -12.73
C VAL A 64 8.81 10.54 -12.63
N GLY A 65 9.73 11.00 -13.46
CA GLY A 65 10.27 12.33 -13.29
C GLY A 65 10.99 12.42 -11.96
N GLU A 66 10.54 13.29 -11.09
CA GLU A 66 11.12 13.42 -9.76
C GLU A 66 10.26 12.75 -8.70
N ASN A 67 9.23 12.04 -9.10
CA ASN A 67 8.32 11.41 -8.14
C ASN A 67 8.57 9.92 -8.09
N PHE A 68 8.16 9.30 -7.00
CA PHE A 68 8.13 7.86 -6.92
C PHE A 68 6.85 7.35 -7.56
N GLY A 69 6.94 6.21 -8.21
CA GLY A 69 5.76 5.50 -8.70
C GLY A 69 5.92 4.02 -8.45
N ILE A 70 4.94 3.26 -8.82
CA ILE A 70 5.01 1.81 -8.73
C ILE A 70 4.63 1.24 -10.09
N ARG A 71 5.45 0.33 -10.61
CA ARG A 71 5.09 -0.41 -11.82
C ARG A 71 4.36 -1.65 -11.36
N VAL A 72 3.08 -1.72 -11.59
CA VAL A 72 2.24 -2.82 -11.11
C VAL A 72 2.57 -4.07 -11.90
N GLU A 73 2.80 -5.17 -11.19
CA GLU A 73 3.13 -6.44 -11.80
C GLU A 73 2.04 -7.46 -11.61
N ARG A 74 1.31 -7.42 -10.52
CA ARG A 74 0.21 -8.33 -10.26
C ARG A 74 -0.94 -7.58 -9.66
N VAL A 75 -2.15 -7.89 -10.06
CA VAL A 75 -3.34 -7.23 -9.55
C VAL A 75 -4.32 -8.32 -9.14
N GLY A 76 -5.01 -8.11 -8.04
CA GLY A 76 -6.03 -9.04 -7.58
C GLY A 76 -7.24 -9.05 -8.50
N SER A 77 -8.15 -9.95 -8.25
CA SER A 77 -9.37 -10.06 -9.05
C SER A 77 -10.23 -8.84 -8.83
N LEU A 78 -11.15 -8.60 -9.75
CA LEU A 78 -12.11 -7.51 -9.61
C LEU A 78 -12.88 -7.64 -8.31
N GLU A 79 -13.23 -8.86 -7.96
CA GLU A 79 -13.98 -9.11 -6.74
C GLU A 79 -13.16 -8.70 -5.51
N GLU A 80 -11.89 -9.00 -5.49
CA GLU A 80 -11.02 -8.61 -4.40
C GLU A 80 -10.88 -7.09 -4.32
N LEU A 81 -10.79 -6.44 -5.45
CA LEU A 81 -10.66 -5.00 -5.47
C LEU A 81 -11.92 -4.32 -4.97
N GLU A 82 -13.06 -4.83 -5.39
CA GLU A 82 -14.34 -4.27 -4.96
C GLU A 82 -14.54 -4.48 -3.46
N SER A 83 -14.15 -5.63 -2.97
CA SER A 83 -14.29 -5.93 -1.56
C SER A 83 -13.42 -5.01 -0.73
N ALA A 84 -12.20 -4.75 -1.16
CA ALA A 84 -11.32 -3.84 -0.45
C ALA A 84 -11.88 -2.42 -0.44
N ALA A 85 -12.44 -1.98 -1.55
CA ALA A 85 -13.01 -0.63 -1.62
C ALA A 85 -14.22 -0.46 -0.71
N GLU A 86 -14.99 -1.54 -0.56
CA GLU A 86 -16.20 -1.47 0.24
C GLU A 86 -15.96 -1.45 1.73
N ILE A 87 -14.81 -1.88 2.18
CA ILE A 87 -14.55 -1.94 3.59
C ILE A 87 -14.62 -0.59 4.25
N GLU A 88 -14.34 0.44 3.52
CA GLU A 88 -14.37 1.73 4.09
C GLU A 88 -15.74 2.26 4.33
N SER A 89 -16.72 1.76 3.71
CA SER A 89 -18.05 2.27 3.85
C SER A 89 -18.74 1.79 5.10
#